data_6c44f9d3bc5698e85c4fba496b14f29e
#
_entry.id   6c44f9d3bc5698e85c4fba496b14f29e
#
_cell.length_a   1.000
_cell.length_b   1.000
_cell.length_c   1.000
_cell.angle_alpha   90.00
_cell.angle_beta   90.00
_cell.angle_gamma   90.00
#
_symmetry.space_group_name_H-M   'P 1'
#
loop_
_entity.id
_entity.type
_entity.pdbx_description
1 polymer ?
#
loop_
_entity_poly.entity_id
_entity_poly.type
_entity_poly.pdbx_seq_one_letter_code
_entity_poly.pdbx_strand_id
1 'polypeptide(L)'
;MRIALVSEHASPLAALGGEDAGGQNVHVAALARGLARRGAQVVVHTRRDDPDLPRRIRLCEGVEVDHVDAGPPAPIAKDHLLVHMDAFAAELERQWRDERPDIVHSHFWMSGVATLQAAAGLELPVVQTFHALGVVKRRYQGSGDTSPAERLDIERDIVATADRIVATCTDEAFELMRLGADRSKVHVVPCGVDLERFRPKGAVEPRGPLRHRLVYAGRLVERKGIGNIISALEEVEDCELVIAGGPPADELPNDPEARRLRALAERHGVADCVHLRGCLEHDALPPLLRSADALVTVPWYEPFGITPLEAMACGVPVVASAVGGMIDTVVDGVTGRHVPPRDPQRLAGVLRELLADPDARAAQGRAGVRRTRQLYDWDRVALSTLDIYEELVAQRRRASRRRRVTRRGATSTHVRQLRAALDDCGDDLLRAEDWGRRLARRLQSGGRLLAVGNGGSAAEAQHLTAELVGRFETDRMALSAICLHADTSTLTAIANDFGIEAAFARQVWAHGRAGDVLVAISTSGRSANVLAAARTAHECGMTVWGLTGPAPNPLADLCDEVVSIGAERTSTIQELHLVAIHVLCAAVDAAMDDLSRPRSERRTEVHA
;
A
#
# COMPACT_ATOMS: atom_id res chain seq x y z
N MET A 1 17.55 -15.16 7.19
CA MET A 1 16.95 -14.11 8.05
C MET A 1 16.19 -14.79 9.18
N ARG A 2 16.34 -14.31 10.43
CA ARG A 2 15.53 -14.72 11.58
C ARG A 2 14.36 -13.74 11.76
N ILE A 3 13.15 -14.25 11.73
CA ILE A 3 11.91 -13.43 11.77
C ILE A 3 11.11 -13.83 12.99
N ALA A 4 10.71 -12.87 13.81
CA ALA A 4 9.73 -13.06 14.87
C ALA A 4 8.37 -12.52 14.39
N LEU A 5 7.36 -13.38 14.31
CA LEU A 5 5.96 -13.00 14.11
C LEU A 5 5.29 -13.01 15.47
N VAL A 6 4.55 -11.95 15.80
CA VAL A 6 3.86 -11.83 17.09
C VAL A 6 2.35 -11.78 16.85
N SER A 7 1.62 -12.72 17.44
CA SER A 7 0.16 -12.85 17.30
C SER A 7 -0.42 -13.37 18.61
N GLU A 8 -0.69 -12.48 19.55
CA GLU A 8 -0.97 -12.80 20.96
C GLU A 8 -2.18 -13.72 21.17
N HIS A 9 -3.27 -13.55 20.37
CA HIS A 9 -4.51 -14.31 20.51
C HIS A 9 -4.81 -15.27 19.34
N ALA A 10 -4.15 -15.07 18.20
CA ALA A 10 -4.45 -15.84 16.97
C ALA A 10 -3.32 -16.83 16.69
N SER A 11 -3.30 -17.94 17.44
CA SER A 11 -2.33 -19.01 17.28
C SER A 11 -2.40 -19.62 15.88
N PRO A 12 -1.26 -19.83 15.19
CA PRO A 12 -1.23 -20.52 13.89
C PRO A 12 -1.57 -22.02 13.98
N LEU A 13 -1.69 -22.56 15.20
CA LEU A 13 -2.07 -23.95 15.49
C LEU A 13 -3.58 -24.11 15.72
N ALA A 14 -4.32 -23.01 15.93
CA ALA A 14 -5.75 -23.07 16.20
C ALA A 14 -6.54 -23.64 15.01
N ALA A 15 -7.45 -24.56 15.30
CA ALA A 15 -8.38 -25.08 14.31
C ALA A 15 -9.33 -23.97 13.84
N LEU A 16 -9.60 -23.91 12.53
CA LEU A 16 -10.57 -22.97 11.95
C LEU A 16 -11.99 -23.30 12.47
N GLY A 17 -12.70 -22.30 12.98
CA GLY A 17 -14.08 -22.44 13.44
C GLY A 17 -14.32 -22.13 14.91
N GLY A 18 -13.27 -21.97 15.73
CA GLY A 18 -13.40 -21.50 17.11
C GLY A 18 -13.82 -20.01 17.21
N GLU A 19 -14.28 -19.57 18.38
CA GLU A 19 -14.83 -18.21 18.60
C GLU A 19 -13.84 -17.10 18.17
N ASP A 20 -12.52 -17.31 18.37
CA ASP A 20 -11.44 -16.41 17.99
C ASP A 20 -10.58 -16.93 16.81
N ALA A 21 -10.90 -18.08 16.23
CA ALA A 21 -10.19 -18.60 15.06
C ALA A 21 -10.76 -17.98 13.77
N GLY A 22 -9.98 -17.09 13.15
CA GLY A 22 -10.41 -16.30 11.99
C GLY A 22 -9.31 -16.12 10.94
N GLY A 23 -9.52 -15.17 10.05
CA GLY A 23 -8.58 -14.86 8.97
C GLY A 23 -7.16 -14.55 9.41
N GLN A 24 -6.94 -14.02 10.63
CA GLN A 24 -5.61 -13.75 11.16
C GLN A 24 -4.80 -15.03 11.42
N ASN A 25 -5.41 -16.07 11.98
CA ASN A 25 -4.74 -17.36 12.23
C ASN A 25 -4.25 -17.97 10.90
N VAL A 26 -5.12 -17.97 9.88
CA VAL A 26 -4.77 -18.44 8.52
C VAL A 26 -3.65 -17.61 7.93
N HIS A 27 -3.75 -16.28 8.05
CA HIS A 27 -2.75 -15.35 7.52
C HIS A 27 -1.38 -15.59 8.15
N VAL A 28 -1.28 -15.60 9.49
CA VAL A 28 -0.01 -15.80 10.20
C VAL A 28 0.60 -17.15 9.90
N ALA A 29 -0.21 -18.23 9.90
CA ALA A 29 0.26 -19.58 9.57
C ALA A 29 0.79 -19.68 8.14
N ALA A 30 0.07 -19.15 7.17
CA ALA A 30 0.44 -19.20 5.76
C ALA A 30 1.65 -18.31 5.45
N LEU A 31 1.70 -17.11 6.02
CA LEU A 31 2.85 -16.20 5.89
C LEU A 31 4.11 -16.84 6.47
N ALA A 32 4.04 -17.42 7.69
CA ALA A 32 5.17 -18.10 8.32
C ALA A 32 5.72 -19.22 7.44
N ARG A 33 4.83 -20.08 6.90
CA ARG A 33 5.23 -21.17 5.99
C ARG A 33 5.83 -20.61 4.69
N GLY A 34 5.25 -19.57 4.12
CA GLY A 34 5.74 -18.94 2.89
C GLY A 34 7.13 -18.32 3.06
N LEU A 35 7.40 -17.67 4.19
CA LEU A 35 8.71 -17.12 4.55
C LEU A 35 9.75 -18.23 4.76
N ALA A 36 9.37 -19.32 5.45
CA ALA A 36 10.25 -20.46 5.69
C ALA A 36 10.64 -21.17 4.39
N ARG A 37 9.71 -21.36 3.45
CA ARG A 37 10.03 -21.90 2.10
C ARG A 37 11.06 -21.05 1.34
N ARG A 38 11.23 -19.78 1.72
CA ARG A 38 12.24 -18.85 1.17
C ARG A 38 13.52 -18.79 2.00
N GLY A 39 13.72 -19.75 2.90
CA GLY A 39 14.94 -19.88 3.69
C GLY A 39 15.00 -19.00 4.94
N ALA A 40 13.89 -18.38 5.35
CA ALA A 40 13.81 -17.70 6.63
C ALA A 40 13.63 -18.71 7.78
N GLN A 41 14.15 -18.38 8.96
CA GLN A 41 13.80 -19.03 10.22
C GLN A 41 12.75 -18.18 10.92
N VAL A 42 11.58 -18.75 11.14
CA VAL A 42 10.43 -18.02 11.67
C VAL A 42 10.02 -18.58 13.03
N VAL A 43 9.90 -17.71 14.01
CA VAL A 43 9.29 -18.03 15.30
C VAL A 43 7.99 -17.22 15.42
N VAL A 44 6.87 -17.91 15.64
CA VAL A 44 5.58 -17.28 15.87
C VAL A 44 5.32 -17.27 17.38
N HIS A 45 5.31 -16.09 17.98
CA HIS A 45 5.03 -15.91 19.40
C HIS A 45 3.52 -15.71 19.61
N THR A 46 2.91 -16.57 20.40
CA THR A 46 1.51 -16.50 20.79
C THR A 46 1.36 -16.72 22.30
N ARG A 47 0.32 -16.20 22.91
CA ARG A 47 0.10 -16.39 24.36
C ARG A 47 -0.23 -17.86 24.64
N ARG A 48 0.32 -18.39 25.74
CA ARG A 48 -0.08 -19.70 26.23
C ARG A 48 -1.50 -19.61 26.81
N ASP A 49 -2.43 -20.37 26.27
CA ASP A 49 -3.85 -20.42 26.66
C ASP A 49 -4.30 -21.77 27.21
N ASP A 50 -3.37 -22.71 27.31
CA ASP A 50 -3.57 -24.02 27.91
C ASP A 50 -2.27 -24.43 28.66
N PRO A 51 -2.35 -24.88 29.94
CA PRO A 51 -1.20 -25.25 30.73
C PRO A 51 -0.43 -26.45 30.17
N ASP A 52 -1.11 -27.32 29.42
CA ASP A 52 -0.52 -28.54 28.86
C ASP A 52 0.23 -28.27 27.54
N LEU A 53 0.13 -27.08 26.97
CA LEU A 53 0.87 -26.72 25.77
C LEU A 53 2.37 -26.65 26.07
N PRO A 54 3.22 -27.35 25.27
CA PRO A 54 4.66 -27.22 25.39
C PRO A 54 5.11 -25.81 25.00
N ARG A 55 6.24 -25.38 25.56
CA ARG A 55 6.78 -24.03 25.31
C ARG A 55 6.94 -23.77 23.81
N ARG A 56 7.52 -24.70 23.06
CA ARG A 56 7.71 -24.61 21.61
C ARG A 56 7.16 -25.82 20.89
N ILE A 57 6.51 -25.58 19.76
CA ILE A 57 6.01 -26.62 18.85
C ILE A 57 6.52 -26.30 17.45
N ARG A 58 7.03 -27.30 16.75
CA ARG A 58 7.38 -27.18 15.34
C ARG A 58 6.11 -27.24 14.48
N LEU A 59 5.80 -26.16 13.77
CA LEU A 59 4.65 -26.11 12.84
C LEU A 59 4.99 -26.78 11.50
N CYS A 60 6.18 -26.51 10.98
CA CYS A 60 6.77 -27.15 9.80
C CYS A 60 8.29 -26.88 9.78
N GLU A 61 8.98 -27.32 8.75
CA GLU A 61 10.41 -27.00 8.59
C GLU A 61 10.61 -25.48 8.52
N GLY A 62 11.51 -24.95 9.35
CA GLY A 62 11.81 -23.52 9.43
C GLY A 62 10.80 -22.66 10.20
N VAL A 63 9.73 -23.27 10.77
CA VAL A 63 8.72 -22.52 11.57
C VAL A 63 8.49 -23.19 12.90
N GLU A 64 8.69 -22.42 13.97
CA GLU A 64 8.34 -22.79 15.35
C GLU A 64 7.25 -21.86 15.89
N VAL A 65 6.40 -22.39 16.76
CA VAL A 65 5.43 -21.65 17.55
C VAL A 65 5.90 -21.65 18.98
N ASP A 66 6.05 -20.48 19.57
CA ASP A 66 6.46 -20.25 20.93
C ASP A 66 5.25 -19.79 21.75
N HIS A 67 4.88 -20.55 22.77
CA HIS A 67 3.79 -20.23 23.70
C HIS A 67 4.33 -19.39 24.84
N VAL A 68 4.07 -18.10 24.78
CA VAL A 68 4.56 -17.09 25.72
C VAL A 68 3.69 -17.06 26.97
N ASP A 69 4.31 -17.15 28.15
CA ASP A 69 3.62 -17.04 29.42
C ASP A 69 3.27 -15.56 29.70
N ALA A 70 1.97 -15.24 29.63
CA ALA A 70 1.43 -13.91 29.91
C ALA A 70 0.02 -14.01 30.48
N GLY A 71 -0.11 -13.84 31.78
CA GLY A 71 -1.36 -14.10 32.52
C GLY A 71 -1.63 -15.60 32.70
N PRO A 72 -2.85 -15.98 33.11
CA PRO A 72 -3.21 -17.38 33.33
C PRO A 72 -3.15 -18.20 32.04
N PRO A 73 -2.67 -19.45 32.08
CA PRO A 73 -2.67 -20.33 30.91
C PRO A 73 -4.08 -20.93 30.67
N ALA A 74 -5.01 -20.07 30.29
CA ALA A 74 -6.41 -20.42 30.01
C ALA A 74 -6.94 -19.52 28.88
N PRO A 75 -7.99 -19.93 28.16
CA PRO A 75 -8.66 -19.07 27.20
C PRO A 75 -9.16 -17.78 27.86
N ILE A 76 -8.85 -16.63 27.28
CA ILE A 76 -9.30 -15.31 27.73
C ILE A 76 -9.92 -14.61 26.51
N ALA A 77 -11.12 -14.04 26.70
CA ALA A 77 -11.75 -13.27 25.65
C ALA A 77 -10.83 -12.13 25.18
N LYS A 78 -10.71 -11.96 23.89
CA LYS A 78 -9.77 -11.03 23.24
C LYS A 78 -9.77 -9.62 23.85
N ASP A 79 -10.94 -9.07 24.12
CA ASP A 79 -11.07 -7.70 24.64
C ASP A 79 -10.54 -7.55 26.09
N HIS A 80 -10.19 -8.65 26.79
CA HIS A 80 -9.60 -8.68 28.13
C HIS A 80 -8.09 -8.98 28.13
N LEU A 81 -7.44 -9.12 26.97
CA LEU A 81 -6.03 -9.49 26.88
C LEU A 81 -5.07 -8.33 27.12
N LEU A 82 -5.53 -7.08 26.96
CA LEU A 82 -4.66 -5.89 27.07
C LEU A 82 -3.86 -5.84 28.37
N VAL A 83 -4.45 -6.20 29.49
CA VAL A 83 -3.81 -6.19 30.81
C VAL A 83 -2.62 -7.16 30.96
N HIS A 84 -2.48 -8.10 30.03
CA HIS A 84 -1.39 -9.08 30.01
C HIS A 84 -0.26 -8.71 29.04
N MET A 85 -0.38 -7.60 28.30
CA MET A 85 0.58 -7.25 27.25
C MET A 85 1.94 -6.80 27.79
N ASP A 86 1.99 -6.21 28.98
CA ASP A 86 3.27 -5.88 29.65
C ASP A 86 4.06 -7.15 30.00
N ALA A 87 3.40 -8.17 30.55
CA ALA A 87 4.03 -9.45 30.84
C ALA A 87 4.47 -10.18 29.56
N PHE A 88 3.64 -10.09 28.52
CA PHE A 88 3.97 -10.65 27.20
C PHE A 88 5.20 -9.95 26.60
N ALA A 89 5.28 -8.63 26.68
CA ALA A 89 6.41 -7.83 26.21
C ALA A 89 7.71 -8.16 26.95
N ALA A 90 7.65 -8.26 28.28
CA ALA A 90 8.82 -8.59 29.10
C ALA A 90 9.41 -9.97 28.75
N GLU A 91 8.55 -10.95 28.50
CA GLU A 91 8.97 -12.29 28.10
C GLU A 91 9.55 -12.31 26.68
N LEU A 92 8.95 -11.56 25.74
CA LEU A 92 9.51 -11.38 24.38
C LEU A 92 10.90 -10.72 24.43
N GLU A 93 11.06 -9.63 25.22
CA GLU A 93 12.34 -8.94 25.38
C GLU A 93 13.42 -9.88 25.91
N ARG A 94 13.09 -10.67 26.95
CA ARG A 94 14.00 -11.67 27.52
C ARG A 94 14.48 -12.66 26.48
N GLN A 95 13.57 -13.24 25.70
CA GLN A 95 13.91 -14.21 24.65
C GLN A 95 14.72 -13.59 23.52
N TRP A 96 14.36 -12.37 23.07
CA TRP A 96 15.07 -11.71 21.98
C TRP A 96 16.46 -11.20 22.37
N ARG A 97 16.78 -11.12 23.66
CA ARG A 97 18.16 -10.93 24.12
C ARG A 97 19.02 -12.17 23.86
N ASP A 98 18.46 -13.36 24.02
CA ASP A 98 19.15 -14.64 23.84
C ASP A 98 19.12 -15.06 22.38
N GLU A 99 17.94 -15.01 21.76
CA GLU A 99 17.71 -15.40 20.37
C GLU A 99 17.25 -14.21 19.52
N ARG A 100 18.16 -13.27 19.25
CA ARG A 100 17.85 -12.02 18.57
C ARG A 100 17.30 -12.25 17.15
N PRO A 101 16.08 -11.78 16.82
CA PRO A 101 15.58 -11.75 15.45
C PRO A 101 16.24 -10.62 14.64
N ASP A 102 16.28 -10.77 13.31
CA ASP A 102 16.68 -9.69 12.40
C ASP A 102 15.56 -8.64 12.26
N ILE A 103 14.29 -9.08 12.41
CA ILE A 103 13.08 -8.27 12.26
C ILE A 103 11.91 -8.86 13.05
N VAL A 104 11.02 -8.03 13.51
CA VAL A 104 9.78 -8.42 14.19
C VAL A 104 8.58 -7.90 13.42
N HIS A 105 7.55 -8.74 13.24
CA HIS A 105 6.28 -8.33 12.62
C HIS A 105 5.11 -8.70 13.54
N SER A 106 4.44 -7.68 14.04
CA SER A 106 3.28 -7.83 14.91
C SER A 106 1.97 -7.82 14.13
N HIS A 107 1.09 -8.73 14.50
CA HIS A 107 -0.23 -8.91 13.91
C HIS A 107 -1.30 -8.59 14.94
N PHE A 108 -2.12 -7.59 14.67
CA PHE A 108 -3.10 -6.98 15.55
C PHE A 108 -2.52 -5.92 16.50
N TRP A 109 -3.37 -5.03 17.00
CA TRP A 109 -2.92 -3.87 17.77
C TRP A 109 -2.30 -4.22 19.14
N MET A 110 -2.82 -5.24 19.85
CA MET A 110 -2.23 -5.67 21.14
C MET A 110 -0.85 -6.31 20.97
N SER A 111 -0.67 -7.13 19.92
CA SER A 111 0.67 -7.59 19.55
C SER A 111 1.60 -6.42 19.22
N GLY A 112 1.06 -5.34 18.60
CA GLY A 112 1.81 -4.11 18.34
C GLY A 112 2.33 -3.46 19.61
N VAL A 113 1.47 -3.32 20.64
CA VAL A 113 1.86 -2.79 21.97
C VAL A 113 3.04 -3.57 22.53
N ALA A 114 2.85 -4.89 22.71
CA ALA A 114 3.86 -5.74 23.32
C ALA A 114 5.16 -5.77 22.51
N THR A 115 5.06 -5.81 21.18
CA THR A 115 6.22 -5.84 20.30
C THR A 115 7.04 -4.56 20.37
N LEU A 116 6.39 -3.39 20.30
CA LEU A 116 7.09 -2.10 20.37
C LEU A 116 7.80 -1.93 21.70
N GLN A 117 7.16 -2.32 22.81
CA GLN A 117 7.76 -2.29 24.13
C GLN A 117 8.98 -3.21 24.22
N ALA A 118 8.87 -4.47 23.80
CA ALA A 118 9.96 -5.44 23.83
C ALA A 118 11.13 -5.08 22.87
N ALA A 119 10.83 -4.48 21.72
CA ALA A 119 11.82 -4.13 20.72
C ALA A 119 12.61 -2.85 21.04
N ALA A 120 12.06 -1.94 21.86
CA ALA A 120 12.62 -0.62 22.11
C ALA A 120 14.06 -0.68 22.67
N GLY A 121 14.28 -1.49 23.72
CA GLY A 121 15.60 -1.66 24.36
C GLY A 121 16.61 -2.43 23.49
N LEU A 122 16.14 -3.12 22.47
CA LEU A 122 16.95 -3.96 21.58
C LEU A 122 17.21 -3.32 20.21
N GLU A 123 16.65 -2.15 19.94
CA GLU A 123 16.73 -1.48 18.62
C GLU A 123 16.33 -2.40 17.45
N LEU A 124 15.32 -3.26 17.65
CA LEU A 124 14.83 -4.16 16.60
C LEU A 124 13.93 -3.41 15.62
N PRO A 125 14.00 -3.70 14.31
CA PRO A 125 13.04 -3.16 13.36
C PRO A 125 11.67 -3.82 13.53
N VAL A 126 10.60 -3.00 13.58
CA VAL A 126 9.23 -3.44 13.81
C VAL A 126 8.35 -3.13 12.60
N VAL A 127 7.67 -4.17 12.11
CA VAL A 127 6.59 -4.10 11.14
C VAL A 127 5.26 -4.36 11.84
N GLN A 128 4.20 -3.66 11.45
CA GLN A 128 2.86 -3.84 12.01
C GLN A 128 1.84 -4.17 10.92
N THR A 129 0.98 -5.16 11.15
CA THR A 129 -0.28 -5.39 10.42
C THR A 129 -1.43 -5.37 11.41
N PHE A 130 -2.45 -4.53 11.16
CA PHE A 130 -3.57 -4.36 12.11
C PHE A 130 -4.66 -5.43 11.95
N HIS A 131 -4.89 -5.95 10.76
CA HIS A 131 -5.99 -6.85 10.37
C HIS A 131 -7.40 -6.27 10.59
N ALA A 132 -7.58 -5.38 11.54
CA ALA A 132 -8.82 -4.65 11.78
C ALA A 132 -8.53 -3.40 12.63
N LEU A 133 -8.86 -2.23 12.11
CA LEU A 133 -8.69 -0.95 12.80
C LEU A 133 -9.87 -0.63 13.72
N GLY A 134 -9.58 -0.13 14.93
CA GLY A 134 -10.57 0.28 15.92
C GLY A 134 -11.49 1.40 15.42
N VAL A 135 -10.95 2.38 14.69
CA VAL A 135 -11.73 3.47 14.10
C VAL A 135 -12.81 2.93 13.14
N VAL A 136 -12.47 1.91 12.36
CA VAL A 136 -13.40 1.28 11.42
C VAL A 136 -14.42 0.42 12.17
N LYS A 137 -13.97 -0.40 13.14
CA LYS A 137 -14.87 -1.20 14.00
C LYS A 137 -15.91 -0.31 14.68
N ARG A 138 -15.47 0.81 15.31
CA ARG A 138 -16.35 1.77 15.98
C ARG A 138 -17.36 2.42 15.01
N ARG A 139 -16.92 2.79 13.80
CA ARG A 139 -17.80 3.38 12.76
C ARG A 139 -18.95 2.47 12.37
N TYR A 140 -18.71 1.16 12.25
CA TYR A 140 -19.70 0.21 11.74
C TYR A 140 -20.47 -0.55 12.84
N GLN A 141 -19.94 -0.65 14.04
CA GLN A 141 -20.58 -1.34 15.17
C GLN A 141 -21.20 -0.38 16.20
N GLY A 142 -20.77 0.89 16.23
CA GLY A 142 -21.32 1.89 17.15
C GLY A 142 -21.23 1.42 18.62
N SER A 143 -22.38 1.41 19.31
CA SER A 143 -22.50 0.95 20.71
C SER A 143 -22.26 -0.56 20.89
N GLY A 144 -22.23 -1.36 19.83
CA GLY A 144 -21.88 -2.78 19.88
C GLY A 144 -20.37 -3.05 19.84
N ASP A 145 -19.53 -2.02 19.77
CA ASP A 145 -18.07 -2.18 19.85
C ASP A 145 -17.63 -2.40 21.31
N THR A 146 -17.17 -3.61 21.60
CA THR A 146 -16.68 -4.03 22.93
C THR A 146 -15.20 -3.74 23.17
N SER A 147 -14.51 -3.12 22.20
CA SER A 147 -13.09 -2.78 22.33
C SER A 147 -12.85 -1.77 23.43
N PRO A 148 -11.70 -1.85 24.15
CA PRO A 148 -11.31 -0.84 25.13
C PRO A 148 -11.31 0.57 24.54
N ALA A 149 -11.67 1.57 25.34
CA ALA A 149 -11.75 2.97 24.88
C ALA A 149 -10.40 3.50 24.39
N GLU A 150 -9.33 3.06 25.02
CA GLU A 150 -7.94 3.42 24.76
C GLU A 150 -7.41 2.89 23.42
N ARG A 151 -8.09 1.93 22.82
CA ARG A 151 -7.63 1.27 21.58
C ARG A 151 -7.28 2.26 20.46
N LEU A 152 -8.07 3.33 20.30
CA LEU A 152 -7.83 4.29 19.21
C LEU A 152 -6.54 5.08 19.40
N ASP A 153 -6.23 5.47 20.63
CA ASP A 153 -5.01 6.20 20.96
C ASP A 153 -3.80 5.28 20.87
N ILE A 154 -3.93 4.05 21.36
CA ILE A 154 -2.90 3.02 21.22
C ILE A 154 -2.60 2.72 19.75
N GLU A 155 -3.61 2.59 18.89
CA GLU A 155 -3.39 2.37 17.44
C GLU A 155 -2.66 3.56 16.79
N ARG A 156 -2.93 4.81 17.20
CA ARG A 156 -2.17 5.99 16.75
C ARG A 156 -0.72 5.94 17.19
N ASP A 157 -0.44 5.55 18.42
CA ASP A 157 0.91 5.42 18.94
C ASP A 157 1.70 4.33 18.21
N ILE A 158 1.06 3.20 17.89
CA ILE A 158 1.66 2.14 17.08
C ILE A 158 1.97 2.66 15.67
N VAL A 159 1.03 3.37 15.05
CA VAL A 159 1.19 3.96 13.70
C VAL A 159 2.38 4.94 13.68
N ALA A 160 2.53 5.77 14.71
CA ALA A 160 3.63 6.72 14.81
C ALA A 160 4.98 6.02 15.00
N THR A 161 5.03 4.94 15.80
CA THR A 161 6.26 4.32 16.30
C THR A 161 6.80 3.22 15.39
N ALA A 162 5.93 2.42 14.77
CA ALA A 162 6.34 1.32 13.89
C ALA A 162 7.21 1.81 12.71
N ASP A 163 8.21 1.02 12.34
CA ASP A 163 9.11 1.35 11.22
C ASP A 163 8.42 1.19 9.86
N ARG A 164 7.57 0.17 9.72
CA ARG A 164 6.73 -0.10 8.55
C ARG A 164 5.37 -0.59 8.98
N ILE A 165 4.37 -0.33 8.16
CA ILE A 165 3.01 -0.81 8.35
C ILE A 165 2.59 -1.53 7.09
N VAL A 166 2.12 -2.76 7.24
CA VAL A 166 1.57 -3.56 6.15
C VAL A 166 0.05 -3.53 6.24
N ALA A 167 -0.59 -2.83 5.33
CA ALA A 167 -2.03 -2.82 5.14
C ALA A 167 -2.45 -4.00 4.25
N THR A 168 -3.57 -4.64 4.55
CA THR A 168 -4.07 -5.77 3.79
C THR A 168 -4.86 -5.37 2.55
N CYS A 169 -5.30 -4.11 2.47
CA CYS A 169 -6.01 -3.55 1.32
C CYS A 169 -5.79 -2.02 1.22
N THR A 170 -6.20 -1.47 0.10
CA THR A 170 -6.08 -0.02 -0.17
C THR A 170 -6.92 0.80 0.82
N ASP A 171 -8.12 0.35 1.17
CA ASP A 171 -9.00 1.03 2.13
C ASP A 171 -8.33 1.11 3.53
N GLU A 172 -7.72 0.03 4.00
CA GLU A 172 -6.96 0.02 5.26
C GLU A 172 -5.78 1.00 5.20
N ALA A 173 -5.07 1.07 4.06
CA ALA A 173 -3.97 2.02 3.88
C ALA A 173 -4.46 3.49 3.96
N PHE A 174 -5.62 3.81 3.41
CA PHE A 174 -6.23 5.15 3.55
C PHE A 174 -6.62 5.44 5.00
N GLU A 175 -7.23 4.51 5.70
CA GLU A 175 -7.58 4.70 7.11
C GLU A 175 -6.33 4.88 8.00
N LEU A 176 -5.24 4.15 7.72
CA LEU A 176 -3.95 4.32 8.40
C LEU A 176 -3.36 5.72 8.16
N MET A 177 -3.40 6.24 6.94
CA MET A 177 -2.98 7.62 6.65
C MET A 177 -3.85 8.64 7.40
N ARG A 178 -5.15 8.41 7.53
CA ARG A 178 -6.05 9.25 8.32
C ARG A 178 -5.75 9.20 9.82
N LEU A 179 -5.21 8.08 10.32
CA LEU A 179 -4.70 7.94 11.68
C LEU A 179 -3.34 8.63 11.90
N GLY A 180 -2.72 9.16 10.85
CA GLY A 180 -1.44 9.87 10.90
C GLY A 180 -0.23 9.07 10.45
N ALA A 181 -0.42 7.92 9.77
CA ALA A 181 0.70 7.17 9.20
C ALA A 181 1.41 7.98 8.11
N ASP A 182 2.74 8.01 8.16
CA ASP A 182 3.55 8.48 7.04
C ASP A 182 3.36 7.55 5.83
N ARG A 183 3.01 8.10 4.67
CA ARG A 183 2.79 7.35 3.42
C ARG A 183 3.98 6.45 3.07
N SER A 184 5.20 6.89 3.35
CA SER A 184 6.42 6.14 3.06
C SER A 184 6.60 4.89 3.93
N LYS A 185 5.89 4.80 5.05
CA LYS A 185 5.91 3.63 5.94
C LYS A 185 4.83 2.60 5.62
N VAL A 186 3.78 2.98 4.83
CA VAL A 186 2.62 2.13 4.56
C VAL A 186 2.80 1.38 3.24
N HIS A 187 2.74 0.06 3.33
CA HIS A 187 2.81 -0.85 2.18
C HIS A 187 1.52 -1.68 2.11
N VAL A 188 0.98 -1.89 0.91
CA VAL A 188 -0.19 -2.75 0.73
C VAL A 188 0.28 -4.13 0.30
N VAL A 189 0.07 -5.13 1.18
CA VAL A 189 0.30 -6.54 0.88
C VAL A 189 -0.97 -7.31 1.24
N PRO A 190 -1.71 -7.82 0.26
CA PRO A 190 -2.99 -8.49 0.50
C PRO A 190 -2.82 -9.81 1.25
N CYS A 191 -3.90 -10.32 1.81
CA CYS A 191 -3.93 -11.73 2.23
C CYS A 191 -3.89 -12.65 1.00
N GLY A 192 -3.43 -13.88 1.23
CA GLY A 192 -3.36 -14.90 0.18
C GLY A 192 -4.49 -15.93 0.26
N VAL A 193 -4.49 -16.82 -0.71
CA VAL A 193 -5.34 -18.01 -0.76
C VAL A 193 -4.49 -19.24 -1.06
N ASP A 194 -4.86 -20.38 -0.50
CA ASP A 194 -4.23 -21.68 -0.75
C ASP A 194 -4.67 -22.22 -2.12
N LEU A 195 -3.86 -22.05 -3.14
CA LEU A 195 -4.15 -22.46 -4.51
C LEU A 195 -3.99 -23.97 -4.78
N GLU A 196 -3.42 -24.72 -3.86
CA GLU A 196 -3.38 -26.18 -3.91
C GLU A 196 -4.74 -26.74 -3.49
N ARG A 197 -5.32 -26.19 -2.43
CA ARG A 197 -6.62 -26.56 -1.89
C ARG A 197 -7.77 -25.98 -2.70
N PHE A 198 -7.76 -24.65 -2.93
CA PHE A 198 -8.79 -23.94 -3.68
C PHE A 198 -8.38 -23.83 -5.16
N ARG A 199 -8.95 -24.69 -5.98
CA ARG A 199 -8.67 -24.76 -7.42
C ARG A 199 -9.92 -25.17 -8.18
N PRO A 200 -10.02 -24.84 -9.49
CA PRO A 200 -11.22 -25.14 -10.29
C PRO A 200 -11.50 -26.63 -10.45
N LYS A 201 -10.46 -27.47 -10.36
CA LYS A 201 -10.56 -28.94 -10.53
C LYS A 201 -10.61 -29.64 -9.18
N GLY A 202 -11.53 -30.57 -9.03
CA GLY A 202 -11.68 -31.39 -7.82
C GLY A 202 -13.11 -31.88 -7.63
N ALA A 203 -13.42 -32.46 -6.48
CA ALA A 203 -14.77 -32.89 -6.13
C ALA A 203 -15.74 -31.70 -6.13
N VAL A 204 -16.95 -31.93 -6.55
CA VAL A 204 -18.06 -30.97 -6.54
C VAL A 204 -19.16 -31.53 -5.67
N GLU A 205 -19.69 -30.75 -4.76
CA GLU A 205 -20.80 -31.19 -3.91
C GLU A 205 -22.07 -31.39 -4.74
N PRO A 206 -22.85 -32.47 -4.53
CA PRO A 206 -24.15 -32.66 -5.20
C PRO A 206 -25.08 -31.48 -4.93
N ARG A 207 -25.82 -31.06 -5.95
CA ARG A 207 -26.81 -29.99 -5.84
C ARG A 207 -28.17 -30.54 -5.48
N GLY A 208 -28.99 -29.72 -4.85
CA GLY A 208 -30.42 -29.93 -4.71
C GLY A 208 -31.18 -29.86 -6.06
N PRO A 209 -32.50 -29.92 -6.03
CA PRO A 209 -33.34 -29.93 -7.23
C PRO A 209 -33.39 -28.57 -7.96
N LEU A 210 -33.06 -27.49 -7.28
CA LEU A 210 -33.12 -26.14 -7.83
C LEU A 210 -31.97 -25.89 -8.83
N ARG A 211 -32.28 -25.10 -9.85
CA ARG A 211 -31.38 -24.83 -10.98
C ARG A 211 -30.10 -24.11 -10.54
N HIS A 212 -30.24 -23.13 -9.63
CA HIS A 212 -29.15 -22.27 -9.22
C HIS A 212 -28.79 -22.50 -7.75
N ARG A 213 -27.52 -22.40 -7.45
CA ARG A 213 -26.96 -22.45 -6.09
C ARG A 213 -26.12 -21.23 -5.81
N LEU A 214 -26.52 -20.48 -4.80
CA LEU A 214 -25.68 -19.45 -4.16
C LEU A 214 -25.04 -20.03 -2.91
N VAL A 215 -23.80 -19.64 -2.64
CA VAL A 215 -23.08 -20.04 -1.43
C VAL A 215 -22.69 -18.80 -0.66
N TYR A 216 -22.91 -18.82 0.64
CA TYR A 216 -22.27 -17.95 1.61
C TYR A 216 -21.37 -18.80 2.50
N ALA A 217 -20.13 -18.32 2.78
CA ALA A 217 -19.25 -18.95 3.74
C ALA A 217 -18.62 -17.90 4.67
N GLY A 218 -18.77 -18.11 6.00
CA GLY A 218 -18.26 -17.19 7.01
C GLY A 218 -19.05 -17.23 8.32
N ARG A 219 -18.62 -16.39 9.28
CA ARG A 219 -19.28 -16.33 10.60
C ARG A 219 -20.74 -15.90 10.50
N LEU A 220 -21.60 -16.50 11.31
CA LEU A 220 -23.00 -16.09 11.46
C LEU A 220 -23.08 -14.90 12.41
N VAL A 221 -22.97 -13.70 11.85
CA VAL A 221 -23.16 -12.43 12.59
C VAL A 221 -23.84 -11.41 11.67
N GLU A 222 -24.72 -10.60 12.21
CA GLU A 222 -25.59 -9.69 11.45
C GLU A 222 -24.83 -8.80 10.46
N ARG A 223 -23.68 -8.23 10.87
CA ARG A 223 -22.86 -7.37 10.04
C ARG A 223 -22.31 -8.02 8.76
N LYS A 224 -22.34 -9.36 8.67
CA LYS A 224 -21.96 -10.10 7.46
C LYS A 224 -23.03 -10.07 6.38
N GLY A 225 -24.20 -9.51 6.69
CA GLY A 225 -25.24 -9.21 5.69
C GLY A 225 -26.01 -10.42 5.17
N ILE A 226 -25.96 -11.57 5.86
CA ILE A 226 -26.64 -12.80 5.43
C ILE A 226 -28.15 -12.55 5.29
N GLY A 227 -28.72 -11.74 6.21
CA GLY A 227 -30.14 -11.36 6.12
C GLY A 227 -30.48 -10.65 4.80
N ASN A 228 -29.57 -9.82 4.26
CA ASN A 228 -29.81 -9.17 2.96
C ASN A 228 -29.82 -10.19 1.80
N ILE A 229 -29.03 -11.27 1.90
CA ILE A 229 -29.02 -12.34 0.90
C ILE A 229 -30.37 -13.09 0.94
N ILE A 230 -30.87 -13.43 2.15
CA ILE A 230 -32.17 -14.10 2.34
C ILE A 230 -33.29 -13.21 1.80
N SER A 231 -33.30 -11.92 2.13
CA SER A 231 -34.33 -11.00 1.61
C SER A 231 -34.29 -10.87 0.08
N ALA A 232 -33.10 -10.91 -0.52
CA ALA A 232 -32.93 -10.84 -1.97
C ALA A 232 -33.49 -12.10 -2.69
N LEU A 233 -33.47 -13.26 -2.04
CA LEU A 233 -33.96 -14.50 -2.63
C LEU A 233 -35.46 -14.47 -2.95
N GLU A 234 -36.26 -13.63 -2.29
CA GLU A 234 -37.70 -13.46 -2.60
C GLU A 234 -37.92 -13.09 -4.08
N GLU A 235 -36.96 -12.41 -4.69
CA GLU A 235 -37.01 -11.97 -6.09
C GLU A 235 -36.14 -12.83 -7.03
N VAL A 236 -35.52 -13.93 -6.55
CA VAL A 236 -34.62 -14.78 -7.34
C VAL A 236 -35.22 -16.20 -7.41
N GLU A 237 -35.86 -16.53 -8.53
CA GLU A 237 -36.54 -17.79 -8.73
C GLU A 237 -35.54 -18.96 -8.93
N ASP A 238 -36.00 -20.19 -8.61
CA ASP A 238 -35.31 -21.46 -8.84
C ASP A 238 -33.85 -21.46 -8.31
N CYS A 239 -33.64 -20.92 -7.10
CA CYS A 239 -32.34 -20.68 -6.50
C CYS A 239 -32.30 -21.10 -5.04
N GLU A 240 -31.31 -21.93 -4.67
CA GLU A 240 -30.99 -22.25 -3.27
C GLU A 240 -29.85 -21.41 -2.74
N LEU A 241 -29.89 -21.12 -1.46
CA LEU A 241 -28.78 -20.51 -0.69
C LEU A 241 -28.24 -21.51 0.32
N VAL A 242 -26.97 -21.88 0.16
CA VAL A 242 -26.24 -22.69 1.14
C VAL A 242 -25.38 -21.78 2.00
N ILE A 243 -25.61 -21.79 3.31
CA ILE A 243 -24.92 -20.99 4.31
C ILE A 243 -23.99 -21.90 5.11
N ALA A 244 -22.67 -21.77 4.89
CA ALA A 244 -21.63 -22.48 5.61
C ALA A 244 -20.98 -21.57 6.66
N GLY A 245 -20.99 -22.01 7.92
CA GLY A 245 -20.38 -21.28 9.03
C GLY A 245 -21.27 -21.19 10.27
N GLY A 246 -20.76 -20.55 11.31
CA GLY A 246 -21.38 -20.55 12.64
C GLY A 246 -20.95 -21.74 13.48
N PRO A 247 -21.74 -22.13 14.51
CA PRO A 247 -21.46 -23.30 15.33
C PRO A 247 -21.63 -24.60 14.53
N PRO A 248 -21.25 -25.76 15.10
CA PRO A 248 -21.56 -27.09 14.53
C PRO A 248 -23.03 -27.28 14.21
N ALA A 249 -23.33 -28.14 13.26
CA ALA A 249 -24.69 -28.30 12.73
C ALA A 249 -25.74 -28.67 13.79
N ASP A 250 -25.35 -29.46 14.79
CA ASP A 250 -26.18 -29.88 15.92
C ASP A 250 -26.46 -28.74 16.93
N GLU A 251 -25.61 -27.72 16.97
CA GLU A 251 -25.79 -26.54 17.82
C GLU A 251 -26.57 -25.39 17.16
N LEU A 252 -26.70 -25.40 15.82
CA LEU A 252 -27.43 -24.38 15.06
C LEU A 252 -28.86 -24.10 15.55
N PRO A 253 -29.63 -25.08 16.05
CA PRO A 253 -30.96 -24.81 16.61
C PRO A 253 -30.95 -23.88 17.83
N ASN A 254 -29.86 -23.87 18.55
CA ASN A 254 -29.67 -23.04 19.78
C ASN A 254 -28.99 -21.71 19.52
N ASP A 255 -28.36 -21.54 18.35
CA ASP A 255 -27.67 -20.32 17.99
C ASP A 255 -28.64 -19.16 17.71
N PRO A 256 -28.50 -17.99 18.36
CA PRO A 256 -29.43 -16.88 18.20
C PRO A 256 -29.48 -16.32 16.78
N GLU A 257 -28.32 -16.23 16.08
CA GLU A 257 -28.29 -15.71 14.71
C GLU A 257 -28.86 -16.72 13.71
N ALA A 258 -28.57 -18.01 13.87
CA ALA A 258 -29.18 -19.04 13.04
C ALA A 258 -30.72 -19.05 13.16
N ARG A 259 -31.25 -18.87 14.39
CA ARG A 259 -32.71 -18.74 14.60
C ARG A 259 -33.26 -17.48 13.93
N ARG A 260 -32.58 -16.36 14.06
CA ARG A 260 -32.96 -15.09 13.41
C ARG A 260 -33.01 -15.24 11.89
N LEU A 261 -32.03 -15.90 11.30
CA LEU A 261 -31.93 -16.12 9.85
C LEU A 261 -33.03 -17.06 9.35
N ARG A 262 -33.37 -18.14 10.10
CA ARG A 262 -34.52 -19.02 9.76
C ARG A 262 -35.83 -18.27 9.80
N ALA A 263 -36.10 -17.53 10.87
CA ALA A 263 -37.31 -16.72 10.98
C ALA A 263 -37.40 -15.66 9.87
N LEU A 264 -36.24 -15.13 9.41
CA LEU A 264 -36.21 -14.23 8.27
C LEU A 264 -36.59 -14.95 6.97
N ALA A 265 -36.04 -16.13 6.72
CA ALA A 265 -36.38 -16.94 5.55
C ALA A 265 -37.86 -17.33 5.50
N GLU A 266 -38.44 -17.66 6.65
CA GLU A 266 -39.90 -17.92 6.79
C GLU A 266 -40.73 -16.69 6.41
N ARG A 267 -40.37 -15.51 6.93
CA ARG A 267 -41.07 -14.25 6.61
C ARG A 267 -41.04 -13.87 5.13
N HIS A 268 -39.94 -14.19 4.45
CA HIS A 268 -39.79 -13.95 3.01
C HIS A 268 -40.28 -15.11 2.14
N GLY A 269 -40.82 -16.19 2.74
CA GLY A 269 -41.37 -17.34 2.00
C GLY A 269 -40.27 -18.17 1.27
N VAL A 270 -39.01 -18.08 1.69
CA VAL A 270 -37.86 -18.76 1.06
C VAL A 270 -37.21 -19.80 1.97
N ALA A 271 -37.93 -20.25 3.03
CA ALA A 271 -37.38 -21.19 4.01
C ALA A 271 -36.89 -22.49 3.40
N ASP A 272 -37.61 -23.00 2.40
CA ASP A 272 -37.28 -24.26 1.72
C ASP A 272 -36.04 -24.16 0.82
N CYS A 273 -35.61 -22.94 0.47
CA CYS A 273 -34.45 -22.67 -0.38
C CYS A 273 -33.20 -22.26 0.43
N VAL A 274 -33.29 -22.09 1.77
CA VAL A 274 -32.19 -21.62 2.62
C VAL A 274 -31.70 -22.76 3.51
N HIS A 275 -30.44 -23.14 3.32
CA HIS A 275 -29.81 -24.29 3.99
C HIS A 275 -28.65 -23.85 4.88
N LEU A 276 -28.85 -23.81 6.21
CA LEU A 276 -27.76 -23.58 7.18
C LEU A 276 -27.05 -24.91 7.46
N ARG A 277 -25.75 -24.95 7.16
CA ARG A 277 -24.91 -26.16 7.27
C ARG A 277 -24.07 -26.22 8.55
N GLY A 278 -23.98 -25.11 9.27
CA GLY A 278 -23.03 -24.98 10.37
C GLY A 278 -21.58 -24.84 9.89
N CYS A 279 -20.65 -24.92 10.82
CA CYS A 279 -19.23 -24.89 10.48
C CYS A 279 -18.87 -26.14 9.66
N LEU A 280 -18.10 -25.94 8.61
CA LEU A 280 -17.61 -27.02 7.76
C LEU A 280 -16.12 -27.26 8.03
N GLU A 281 -15.73 -28.54 7.97
CA GLU A 281 -14.32 -28.91 7.86
C GLU A 281 -13.69 -28.18 6.67
N HIS A 282 -12.44 -27.75 6.85
CA HIS A 282 -11.75 -26.91 5.86
C HIS A 282 -11.65 -27.59 4.48
N ASP A 283 -11.59 -28.92 4.43
CA ASP A 283 -11.56 -29.71 3.18
C ASP A 283 -12.93 -29.88 2.52
N ALA A 284 -14.03 -29.58 3.23
CA ALA A 284 -15.39 -29.62 2.69
C ALA A 284 -15.77 -28.31 1.96
N LEU A 285 -15.09 -27.20 2.23
CA LEU A 285 -15.43 -25.91 1.63
C LEU A 285 -15.13 -25.86 0.11
N PRO A 286 -14.00 -26.34 -0.42
CA PRO A 286 -13.75 -26.29 -1.87
C PRO A 286 -14.78 -27.07 -2.72
N PRO A 287 -15.24 -28.30 -2.35
CA PRO A 287 -16.32 -28.96 -3.06
C PRO A 287 -17.64 -28.17 -3.07
N LEU A 288 -18.00 -27.55 -1.94
CA LEU A 288 -19.18 -26.69 -1.83
C LEU A 288 -19.04 -25.46 -2.75
N LEU A 289 -17.91 -24.75 -2.71
CA LEU A 289 -17.67 -23.59 -3.59
C LEU A 289 -17.78 -23.99 -5.06
N ARG A 290 -17.12 -25.07 -5.48
CA ARG A 290 -17.20 -25.54 -6.89
C ARG A 290 -18.61 -25.92 -7.34
N SER A 291 -19.52 -26.20 -6.41
CA SER A 291 -20.91 -26.46 -6.74
C SER A 291 -21.76 -25.21 -6.97
N ALA A 292 -21.24 -24.02 -6.59
CA ALA A 292 -21.97 -22.76 -6.63
C ALA A 292 -21.97 -22.11 -8.02
N ASP A 293 -23.09 -21.45 -8.37
CA ASP A 293 -23.14 -20.51 -9.50
C ASP A 293 -22.52 -19.17 -9.14
N ALA A 294 -22.59 -18.76 -7.85
CA ALA A 294 -21.89 -17.61 -7.30
C ALA A 294 -21.66 -17.75 -5.79
N LEU A 295 -20.57 -17.20 -5.30
CA LEU A 295 -20.42 -16.86 -3.89
C LEU A 295 -21.09 -15.50 -3.65
N VAL A 296 -21.90 -15.37 -2.61
CA VAL A 296 -22.51 -14.10 -2.22
C VAL A 296 -22.02 -13.70 -0.83
N THR A 297 -21.38 -12.54 -0.74
CA THR A 297 -20.89 -12.00 0.52
C THR A 297 -21.11 -10.49 0.54
N VAL A 298 -22.06 -10.03 1.36
CA VAL A 298 -22.53 -8.63 1.35
C VAL A 298 -22.43 -7.99 2.75
N PRO A 299 -21.23 -8.02 3.36
CA PRO A 299 -21.03 -7.44 4.68
C PRO A 299 -21.22 -5.90 4.66
N TRP A 300 -21.49 -5.33 5.83
CA TRP A 300 -21.50 -3.89 6.00
C TRP A 300 -20.10 -3.29 5.93
N TYR A 301 -19.13 -4.08 6.35
CA TYR A 301 -17.70 -3.82 6.21
C TYR A 301 -16.91 -5.13 6.31
N GLU A 302 -15.85 -5.24 5.53
CA GLU A 302 -14.91 -6.37 5.55
C GLU A 302 -13.48 -5.85 5.38
N PRO A 303 -12.58 -6.07 6.36
CA PRO A 303 -11.19 -5.60 6.23
C PRO A 303 -10.49 -6.13 4.99
N PHE A 304 -10.66 -7.41 4.68
CA PHE A 304 -10.04 -7.99 3.49
C PHE A 304 -10.96 -8.94 2.73
N GLY A 305 -11.44 -10.03 3.38
CA GLY A 305 -12.29 -11.05 2.76
C GLY A 305 -11.52 -12.17 2.06
N ILE A 306 -11.14 -13.20 2.82
CA ILE A 306 -10.44 -14.37 2.27
C ILE A 306 -11.40 -15.23 1.44
N THR A 307 -12.64 -15.41 1.88
CA THR A 307 -13.63 -16.28 1.22
C THR A 307 -13.91 -15.91 -0.24
N PRO A 308 -14.00 -14.64 -0.65
CA PRO A 308 -14.01 -14.25 -2.06
C PRO A 308 -12.83 -14.79 -2.87
N LEU A 309 -11.62 -14.78 -2.31
CA LEU A 309 -10.44 -15.33 -2.98
C LEU A 309 -10.55 -16.85 -3.15
N GLU A 310 -11.04 -17.55 -2.13
CA GLU A 310 -11.28 -19.00 -2.15
C GLU A 310 -12.28 -19.39 -3.25
N ALA A 311 -13.38 -18.64 -3.37
CA ALA A 311 -14.36 -18.83 -4.43
C ALA A 311 -13.78 -18.55 -5.83
N MET A 312 -13.10 -17.41 -5.99
CA MET A 312 -12.43 -17.06 -7.25
C MET A 312 -11.38 -18.10 -7.65
N ALA A 313 -10.61 -18.61 -6.68
CA ALA A 313 -9.63 -19.66 -6.91
C ALA A 313 -10.28 -20.98 -7.36
N CYS A 314 -11.50 -21.26 -6.89
CA CYS A 314 -12.33 -22.38 -7.35
C CYS A 314 -13.02 -22.12 -8.72
N GLY A 315 -12.89 -20.92 -9.28
CA GLY A 315 -13.52 -20.56 -10.57
C GLY A 315 -14.97 -20.08 -10.44
N VAL A 316 -15.36 -19.64 -9.25
CA VAL A 316 -16.73 -19.18 -8.94
C VAL A 316 -16.74 -17.65 -8.89
N PRO A 317 -17.64 -16.98 -9.64
CA PRO A 317 -17.80 -15.54 -9.57
C PRO A 317 -18.32 -15.11 -8.19
N VAL A 318 -17.98 -13.88 -7.79
CA VAL A 318 -18.33 -13.35 -6.48
C VAL A 318 -19.28 -12.17 -6.60
N VAL A 319 -20.39 -12.18 -5.84
CA VAL A 319 -21.19 -10.97 -5.62
C VAL A 319 -20.89 -10.45 -4.22
N ALA A 320 -20.32 -9.26 -4.15
CA ALA A 320 -19.82 -8.67 -2.90
C ALA A 320 -20.32 -7.24 -2.69
N SER A 321 -20.42 -6.81 -1.42
CA SER A 321 -20.58 -5.38 -1.13
C SER A 321 -19.34 -4.60 -1.56
N ALA A 322 -19.51 -3.39 -2.08
CA ALA A 322 -18.44 -2.46 -2.41
C ALA A 322 -17.89 -1.79 -1.13
N VAL A 323 -17.25 -2.56 -0.25
CA VAL A 323 -16.73 -2.09 1.06
C VAL A 323 -15.37 -2.68 1.39
N GLY A 324 -14.51 -1.89 2.03
CA GLY A 324 -13.21 -2.33 2.53
C GLY A 324 -12.40 -3.08 1.49
N GLY A 325 -11.75 -4.17 1.89
CA GLY A 325 -10.93 -5.00 1.00
C GLY A 325 -11.67 -5.72 -0.13
N MET A 326 -13.01 -5.77 -0.09
CA MET A 326 -13.80 -6.33 -1.19
C MET A 326 -13.60 -5.56 -2.51
N ILE A 327 -13.37 -4.24 -2.43
CA ILE A 327 -13.14 -3.40 -3.59
C ILE A 327 -11.84 -3.80 -4.31
N ASP A 328 -10.82 -4.18 -3.53
CA ASP A 328 -9.53 -4.61 -4.10
C ASP A 328 -9.57 -6.06 -4.58
N THR A 329 -10.29 -6.94 -3.88
CA THR A 329 -10.31 -8.38 -4.20
C THR A 329 -11.17 -8.70 -5.40
N VAL A 330 -12.39 -8.16 -5.45
CA VAL A 330 -13.35 -8.39 -6.54
C VAL A 330 -13.30 -7.20 -7.50
N VAL A 331 -13.14 -7.47 -8.78
CA VAL A 331 -13.20 -6.45 -9.85
C VAL A 331 -14.58 -6.50 -10.48
N ASP A 332 -15.35 -5.42 -10.31
CA ASP A 332 -16.72 -5.32 -10.81
C ASP A 332 -16.82 -5.58 -12.31
N GLY A 333 -17.76 -6.44 -12.71
CA GLY A 333 -17.95 -6.87 -14.10
C GLY A 333 -16.89 -7.83 -14.64
N VAL A 334 -15.76 -8.06 -13.95
CA VAL A 334 -14.63 -8.87 -14.44
C VAL A 334 -14.47 -10.17 -13.66
N THR A 335 -14.40 -10.12 -12.33
CA THR A 335 -14.24 -11.31 -11.48
C THR A 335 -15.46 -11.57 -10.61
N GLY A 336 -16.44 -10.69 -10.68
CA GLY A 336 -17.67 -10.72 -9.91
C GLY A 336 -18.44 -9.43 -10.10
N ARG A 337 -19.35 -9.15 -9.19
CA ARG A 337 -20.19 -7.95 -9.21
C ARG A 337 -20.19 -7.28 -7.83
N HIS A 338 -20.21 -5.95 -7.83
CA HIS A 338 -20.37 -5.15 -6.64
C HIS A 338 -21.82 -4.69 -6.44
N VAL A 339 -22.24 -4.67 -5.18
CA VAL A 339 -23.53 -4.11 -4.76
C VAL A 339 -23.34 -3.14 -3.59
N PRO A 340 -24.22 -2.16 -3.40
CA PRO A 340 -24.22 -1.37 -2.17
C PRO A 340 -24.46 -2.27 -0.95
N PRO A 341 -23.85 -2.00 0.21
CA PRO A 341 -24.19 -2.70 1.44
C PRO A 341 -25.62 -2.38 1.87
N ARG A 342 -26.32 -3.35 2.50
CA ARG A 342 -27.70 -3.20 3.02
C ARG A 342 -28.75 -2.87 1.96
N ASP A 343 -28.54 -3.29 0.72
CA ASP A 343 -29.48 -3.09 -0.39
C ASP A 343 -29.87 -4.46 -0.99
N PRO A 344 -30.86 -5.17 -0.43
CA PRO A 344 -31.30 -6.46 -0.92
C PRO A 344 -31.97 -6.40 -2.29
N GLN A 345 -32.62 -5.27 -2.66
CA GLN A 345 -33.26 -5.11 -3.97
C GLN A 345 -32.21 -5.02 -5.09
N ARG A 346 -31.15 -4.21 -4.87
CA ARG A 346 -30.04 -4.15 -5.83
C ARG A 346 -29.31 -5.49 -5.93
N LEU A 347 -29.13 -6.17 -4.79
CA LEU A 347 -28.57 -7.52 -4.77
C LEU A 347 -29.39 -8.49 -5.61
N ALA A 348 -30.73 -8.54 -5.43
CA ALA A 348 -31.60 -9.39 -6.21
C ALA A 348 -31.50 -9.11 -7.71
N GLY A 349 -31.48 -7.84 -8.13
CA GLY A 349 -31.28 -7.46 -9.52
C GLY A 349 -29.97 -7.99 -10.10
N VAL A 350 -28.85 -7.81 -9.39
CA VAL A 350 -27.54 -8.29 -9.81
C VAL A 350 -27.49 -9.82 -9.87
N LEU A 351 -28.11 -10.51 -8.91
CA LEU A 351 -28.20 -11.98 -8.91
C LEU A 351 -28.98 -12.50 -10.11
N ARG A 352 -30.14 -11.92 -10.41
CA ARG A 352 -30.93 -12.29 -11.61
C ARG A 352 -30.15 -12.12 -12.91
N GLU A 353 -29.48 -10.95 -13.07
CA GLU A 353 -28.62 -10.68 -14.22
C GLU A 353 -27.51 -11.74 -14.35
N LEU A 354 -26.79 -12.01 -13.26
CA LEU A 354 -25.66 -12.95 -13.25
C LEU A 354 -26.12 -14.39 -13.49
N LEU A 355 -27.25 -14.82 -12.90
CA LEU A 355 -27.76 -16.18 -13.03
C LEU A 355 -28.38 -16.44 -14.41
N ALA A 356 -28.90 -15.42 -15.08
CA ALA A 356 -29.42 -15.51 -16.44
C ALA A 356 -28.32 -15.67 -17.51
N ASP A 357 -27.07 -15.29 -17.23
CA ASP A 357 -25.96 -15.33 -18.19
C ASP A 357 -24.87 -16.34 -17.77
N PRO A 358 -24.93 -17.60 -18.22
CA PRO A 358 -23.94 -18.63 -17.89
C PRO A 358 -22.54 -18.32 -18.50
N ASP A 359 -22.49 -17.62 -19.63
CA ASP A 359 -21.23 -17.29 -20.28
C ASP A 359 -20.49 -16.20 -19.51
N ALA A 360 -21.19 -15.18 -19.03
CA ALA A 360 -20.63 -14.16 -18.16
C ALA A 360 -20.15 -14.78 -16.85
N ARG A 361 -20.93 -15.67 -16.21
CA ARG A 361 -20.50 -16.40 -15.00
C ARG A 361 -19.19 -17.16 -15.23
N ALA A 362 -19.13 -17.93 -16.32
CA ALA A 362 -17.94 -18.70 -16.67
C ALA A 362 -16.73 -17.79 -16.97
N ALA A 363 -16.95 -16.65 -17.66
CA ALA A 363 -15.90 -15.68 -17.95
C ALA A 363 -15.35 -15.04 -16.67
N GLN A 364 -16.24 -14.61 -15.76
CA GLN A 364 -15.87 -14.05 -14.46
C GLN A 364 -15.13 -15.07 -13.58
N GLY A 365 -15.60 -16.31 -13.53
CA GLY A 365 -14.91 -17.39 -12.82
C GLY A 365 -13.50 -17.62 -13.34
N ARG A 366 -13.31 -17.68 -14.68
CA ARG A 366 -11.96 -17.80 -15.29
C ARG A 366 -11.08 -16.58 -14.97
N ALA A 367 -11.63 -15.39 -14.97
CA ALA A 367 -10.91 -14.17 -14.60
C ALA A 367 -10.50 -14.19 -13.12
N GLY A 368 -11.39 -14.67 -12.23
CA GLY A 368 -11.12 -14.88 -10.82
C GLY A 368 -9.92 -15.80 -10.58
N VAL A 369 -9.87 -16.95 -11.27
CA VAL A 369 -8.73 -17.88 -11.19
C VAL A 369 -7.41 -17.24 -11.63
N ARG A 370 -7.43 -16.49 -12.72
CA ARG A 370 -6.22 -15.78 -13.17
C ARG A 370 -5.76 -14.75 -12.15
N ARG A 371 -6.70 -13.94 -11.62
CA ARG A 371 -6.40 -12.90 -10.64
C ARG A 371 -5.84 -13.48 -9.34
N THR A 372 -6.44 -14.56 -8.80
CA THR A 372 -5.96 -15.18 -7.56
C THR A 372 -4.55 -15.74 -7.71
N ARG A 373 -4.25 -16.40 -8.83
CA ARG A 373 -2.90 -16.89 -9.13
C ARG A 373 -1.87 -15.77 -9.31
N GLN A 374 -2.28 -14.65 -9.88
CA GLN A 374 -1.37 -13.54 -10.16
C GLN A 374 -1.07 -12.69 -8.94
N LEU A 375 -2.01 -12.51 -8.02
CA LEU A 375 -1.91 -11.50 -6.97
C LEU A 375 -2.00 -12.06 -5.55
N TYR A 376 -2.69 -13.18 -5.36
CA TYR A 376 -3.11 -13.66 -4.04
C TYR A 376 -2.57 -15.05 -3.68
N ASP A 377 -1.56 -15.53 -4.38
CA ASP A 377 -0.80 -16.71 -3.97
C ASP A 377 0.00 -16.40 -2.70
N TRP A 378 -0.08 -17.27 -1.68
CA TRP A 378 0.69 -17.10 -0.45
C TRP A 378 2.19 -16.97 -0.68
N ASP A 379 2.73 -17.62 -1.72
CA ASP A 379 4.13 -17.47 -2.06
C ASP A 379 4.47 -16.06 -2.51
N ARG A 380 3.56 -15.40 -3.19
CA ARG A 380 3.71 -14.02 -3.62
C ARG A 380 3.57 -13.03 -2.47
N VAL A 381 2.59 -13.28 -1.59
CA VAL A 381 2.40 -12.50 -0.35
C VAL A 381 3.66 -12.58 0.53
N ALA A 382 4.21 -13.79 0.71
CA ALA A 382 5.44 -13.98 1.48
C ALA A 382 6.65 -13.29 0.82
N LEU A 383 6.77 -13.30 -0.50
CA LEU A 383 7.82 -12.60 -1.23
C LEU A 383 7.72 -11.09 -1.02
N SER A 384 6.54 -10.49 -1.26
CA SER A 384 6.33 -9.05 -1.07
C SER A 384 6.59 -8.61 0.37
N THR A 385 6.24 -9.46 1.35
CA THR A 385 6.53 -9.19 2.76
C THR A 385 8.03 -9.28 3.05
N LEU A 386 8.71 -10.28 2.47
CA LEU A 386 10.16 -10.45 2.62
C LEU A 386 10.94 -9.27 2.03
N ASP A 387 10.51 -8.73 0.88
CA ASP A 387 11.12 -7.55 0.26
C ASP A 387 11.09 -6.34 1.22
N ILE A 388 9.94 -6.12 1.90
CA ILE A 388 9.79 -5.06 2.92
C ILE A 388 10.76 -5.29 4.09
N TYR A 389 10.90 -6.53 4.54
CA TYR A 389 11.81 -6.88 5.63
C TYR A 389 13.26 -6.66 5.26
N GLU A 390 13.68 -7.12 4.08
CA GLU A 390 15.06 -6.98 3.60
C GLU A 390 15.43 -5.51 3.43
N GLU A 391 14.53 -4.71 2.86
CA GLU A 391 14.73 -3.28 2.72
C GLU A 391 14.91 -2.61 4.10
N LEU A 392 14.01 -2.88 5.05
CA LEU A 392 14.07 -2.28 6.38
C LEU A 392 15.32 -2.68 7.16
N VAL A 393 15.68 -3.96 7.14
CA VAL A 393 16.91 -4.48 7.78
C VAL A 393 18.15 -3.85 7.14
N ALA A 394 18.19 -3.73 5.81
CA ALA A 394 19.30 -3.08 5.11
C ALA A 394 19.42 -1.58 5.48
N GLN A 395 18.30 -0.86 5.56
CA GLN A 395 18.26 0.55 5.98
C GLN A 395 18.81 0.71 7.41
N ARG A 396 18.38 -0.14 8.35
CA ARG A 396 18.87 -0.13 9.75
C ARG A 396 20.36 -0.45 9.84
N ARG A 397 20.85 -1.44 9.09
CA ARG A 397 22.28 -1.79 9.03
C ARG A 397 23.12 -0.62 8.47
N ARG A 398 22.62 0.08 7.45
CA ARG A 398 23.26 1.29 6.91
C ARG A 398 23.29 2.43 7.94
N ALA A 399 22.19 2.68 8.64
CA ALA A 399 22.09 3.69 9.68
C ALA A 399 23.04 3.39 10.87
N SER A 400 23.13 2.15 11.32
CA SER A 400 24.05 1.71 12.39
C SER A 400 25.51 1.84 11.97
N ARG A 401 25.85 1.52 10.71
CA ARG A 401 27.22 1.76 10.17
C ARG A 401 27.55 3.26 10.12
N ARG A 402 26.59 4.11 9.71
CA ARG A 402 26.75 5.58 9.72
C ARG A 402 26.99 6.11 11.13
N ARG A 403 26.22 5.69 12.14
CA ARG A 403 26.40 6.06 13.55
C ARG A 403 27.77 5.62 14.09
N ARG A 404 28.30 4.45 13.70
CA ARG A 404 29.66 4.01 14.07
C ARG A 404 30.75 4.86 13.41
N VAL A 405 30.55 5.29 12.17
CA VAL A 405 31.50 6.14 11.42
C VAL A 405 31.51 7.57 11.98
N THR A 406 30.33 8.13 12.32
CA THR A 406 30.23 9.47 12.94
C THR A 406 30.81 9.52 14.35
N ARG A 407 30.70 8.45 15.14
CA ARG A 407 31.37 8.32 16.46
C ARG A 407 32.88 8.32 16.37
N ARG A 408 33.49 8.06 15.20
CA ARG A 408 34.95 8.10 14.97
C ARG A 408 35.46 9.41 14.36
N GLY A 409 34.66 10.49 14.34
CA GLY A 409 35.10 11.82 13.90
C GLY A 409 35.42 11.96 12.40
N ALA A 410 35.02 11.00 11.57
CA ALA A 410 35.18 11.09 10.12
C ALA A 410 33.94 11.77 9.51
N THR A 411 34.08 13.00 9.05
CA THR A 411 33.15 13.65 8.11
C THR A 411 32.88 12.67 6.98
N SER A 412 31.59 12.42 6.65
CA SER A 412 31.27 11.42 5.64
C SER A 412 31.98 11.73 4.32
N THR A 413 32.47 10.73 3.62
CA THR A 413 33.13 10.90 2.32
C THR A 413 32.25 11.72 1.36
N HIS A 414 30.94 11.55 1.46
CA HIS A 414 29.97 12.30 0.68
C HIS A 414 30.01 13.81 0.96
N VAL A 415 30.01 14.23 2.24
CA VAL A 415 30.07 15.67 2.60
C VAL A 415 31.38 16.31 2.15
N ARG A 416 32.50 15.56 2.22
CA ARG A 416 33.78 16.07 1.71
C ARG A 416 33.78 16.25 0.19
N GLN A 417 33.21 15.27 -0.54
CA GLN A 417 33.08 15.34 -2.00
C GLN A 417 32.14 16.46 -2.42
N LEU A 418 31.01 16.64 -1.71
CA LEU A 418 30.09 17.76 -1.96
C LEU A 418 30.79 19.11 -1.75
N ARG A 419 31.55 19.24 -0.65
CA ARG A 419 32.31 20.49 -0.35
C ARG A 419 33.33 20.78 -1.44
N ALA A 420 34.14 19.78 -1.83
CA ALA A 420 35.13 19.95 -2.89
C ALA A 420 34.45 20.37 -4.22
N ALA A 421 33.37 19.68 -4.61
CA ALA A 421 32.67 20.01 -5.84
C ALA A 421 31.99 21.41 -5.79
N LEU A 422 31.56 21.86 -4.60
CA LEU A 422 31.00 23.21 -4.40
C LEU A 422 32.09 24.27 -4.56
N ASP A 423 33.31 24.01 -4.02
CA ASP A 423 34.46 24.92 -4.16
C ASP A 423 34.90 25.04 -5.64
N ASP A 424 34.72 23.95 -6.44
CA ASP A 424 35.15 23.91 -7.84
C ASP A 424 34.09 24.47 -8.83
N CYS A 425 32.81 24.63 -8.44
CA CYS A 425 31.74 25.02 -9.35
C CYS A 425 31.41 26.53 -9.36
N GLY A 426 32.30 27.40 -8.86
CA GLY A 426 32.03 28.83 -8.73
C GLY A 426 31.63 29.53 -10.03
N ASP A 427 32.32 29.28 -11.14
CA ASP A 427 32.02 29.88 -12.45
C ASP A 427 30.65 29.38 -13.00
N ASP A 428 30.28 28.14 -12.71
CA ASP A 428 28.98 27.56 -13.09
C ASP A 428 27.85 28.20 -12.29
N LEU A 429 28.06 28.49 -11.00
CA LEU A 429 27.07 29.20 -10.18
C LEU A 429 26.91 30.66 -10.62
N LEU A 430 27.99 31.36 -11.01
CA LEU A 430 27.89 32.70 -11.61
C LEU A 430 27.09 32.67 -12.92
N ARG A 431 27.22 31.62 -13.71
CA ARG A 431 26.39 31.41 -14.91
C ARG A 431 24.91 31.20 -14.58
N ALA A 432 24.63 30.42 -13.55
CA ALA A 432 23.26 30.24 -13.07
C ALA A 432 22.63 31.55 -12.58
N GLU A 433 23.40 32.39 -11.92
CA GLU A 433 22.99 33.73 -11.50
C GLU A 433 22.67 34.62 -12.71
N ASP A 434 23.52 34.61 -13.75
CA ASP A 434 23.25 35.36 -14.99
C ASP A 434 21.99 34.83 -15.71
N TRP A 435 21.80 33.53 -15.72
CA TRP A 435 20.54 32.93 -16.23
C TRP A 435 19.31 33.50 -15.50
N GLY A 436 19.37 33.62 -14.17
CA GLY A 436 18.28 34.19 -13.39
C GLY A 436 17.93 35.61 -13.83
N ARG A 437 18.95 36.47 -13.99
CA ARG A 437 18.74 37.85 -14.46
C ARG A 437 18.13 37.93 -15.87
N ARG A 438 18.54 37.05 -16.79
CA ARG A 438 18.00 36.99 -18.16
C ARG A 438 16.60 36.40 -18.19
N LEU A 439 16.36 35.37 -17.37
CA LEU A 439 15.07 34.73 -17.25
C LEU A 439 14.00 35.71 -16.75
N ALA A 440 14.30 36.50 -15.71
CA ALA A 440 13.40 37.50 -15.15
C ALA A 440 12.87 38.44 -16.26
N ARG A 441 13.76 38.95 -17.10
CA ARG A 441 13.36 39.84 -18.22
C ARG A 441 12.48 39.13 -19.24
N ARG A 442 12.77 37.85 -19.56
CA ARG A 442 11.97 37.06 -20.50
C ARG A 442 10.57 36.79 -19.93
N LEU A 443 10.49 36.37 -18.68
CA LEU A 443 9.23 36.07 -18.02
C LEU A 443 8.36 37.32 -17.87
N GLN A 444 8.95 38.47 -17.53
CA GLN A 444 8.26 39.76 -17.47
C GLN A 444 7.70 40.21 -18.83
N SER A 445 8.38 39.85 -19.94
CA SER A 445 7.90 40.16 -21.30
C SER A 445 6.88 39.15 -21.85
N GLY A 446 6.38 38.24 -21.01
CA GLY A 446 5.35 37.25 -21.38
C GLY A 446 5.89 35.92 -21.90
N GLY A 447 7.21 35.71 -21.86
CA GLY A 447 7.82 34.39 -22.12
C GLY A 447 7.55 33.43 -20.98
N ARG A 448 7.95 32.17 -21.15
CA ARG A 448 7.83 31.12 -20.15
C ARG A 448 9.08 30.28 -20.02
N LEU A 449 9.17 29.54 -18.91
CA LEU A 449 10.15 28.49 -18.72
C LEU A 449 9.48 27.13 -18.81
N LEU A 450 10.10 26.20 -19.53
CA LEU A 450 9.79 24.78 -19.50
C LEU A 450 10.95 24.05 -18.81
N ALA A 451 10.67 23.06 -17.97
CA ALA A 451 11.71 22.28 -17.28
C ALA A 451 11.47 20.78 -17.46
N VAL A 452 12.56 20.04 -17.68
CA VAL A 452 12.54 18.58 -17.88
C VAL A 452 13.68 17.89 -17.14
N GLY A 453 13.43 16.69 -16.66
CA GLY A 453 14.42 15.79 -16.06
C GLY A 453 13.83 14.42 -15.79
N ASN A 454 14.65 13.46 -15.38
CA ASN A 454 14.25 12.12 -14.98
C ASN A 454 14.65 11.85 -13.52
N GLY A 455 13.85 11.06 -12.79
CA GLY A 455 14.17 10.66 -11.41
C GLY A 455 14.42 11.85 -10.49
N GLY A 456 15.61 11.95 -9.88
CA GLY A 456 16.00 13.10 -9.03
C GLY A 456 15.99 14.41 -9.79
N SER A 457 16.47 14.42 -11.04
CA SER A 457 16.44 15.62 -11.90
C SER A 457 15.02 16.03 -12.30
N ALA A 458 14.04 15.12 -12.27
CA ALA A 458 12.64 15.49 -12.40
C ALA A 458 12.14 16.25 -11.15
N ALA A 459 12.53 15.82 -9.96
CA ALA A 459 12.20 16.54 -8.73
C ALA A 459 12.80 17.96 -8.72
N GLU A 460 14.02 18.12 -9.21
CA GLU A 460 14.70 19.42 -9.37
C GLU A 460 13.98 20.34 -10.36
N ALA A 461 13.56 19.79 -11.52
CA ALA A 461 12.78 20.53 -12.52
C ALA A 461 11.42 20.99 -11.97
N GLN A 462 10.77 20.13 -11.18
CA GLN A 462 9.52 20.44 -10.52
C GLN A 462 9.71 21.51 -9.43
N HIS A 463 10.79 21.42 -8.66
CA HIS A 463 11.14 22.42 -7.67
C HIS A 463 11.37 23.80 -8.33
N LEU A 464 12.22 23.87 -9.36
CA LEU A 464 12.47 25.11 -10.10
C LEU A 464 11.16 25.78 -10.58
N THR A 465 10.25 24.99 -11.16
CA THR A 465 8.99 25.55 -11.66
C THR A 465 8.06 25.98 -10.52
N ALA A 466 8.06 25.27 -9.38
CA ALA A 466 7.30 25.64 -8.21
C ALA A 466 7.76 26.97 -7.60
N GLU A 467 9.09 27.19 -7.51
CA GLU A 467 9.67 28.45 -7.03
C GLU A 467 9.31 29.63 -7.94
N LEU A 468 9.24 29.42 -9.25
CA LEU A 468 8.86 30.49 -10.20
C LEU A 468 7.37 30.79 -10.19
N VAL A 469 6.51 29.79 -10.13
CA VAL A 469 5.04 29.94 -10.12
C VAL A 469 4.53 30.46 -8.77
N GLY A 470 5.09 29.97 -7.68
CA GLY A 470 4.81 30.41 -6.33
C GLY A 470 5.63 31.67 -5.98
N ARG A 471 6.57 31.49 -5.07
CA ARG A 471 7.59 32.49 -4.72
C ARG A 471 8.84 31.75 -4.21
N PHE A 472 10.00 32.34 -4.35
CA PHE A 472 11.23 31.83 -3.74
C PHE A 472 11.42 32.46 -2.34
N GLU A 473 12.07 33.58 -2.22
CA GLU A 473 12.28 34.25 -0.93
C GLU A 473 11.37 35.46 -0.73
N THR A 474 11.15 36.24 -1.78
CA THR A 474 10.33 37.47 -1.71
C THR A 474 8.96 37.29 -2.37
N ASP A 475 7.99 38.09 -1.92
CA ASP A 475 6.67 38.13 -2.54
C ASP A 475 6.73 38.89 -3.87
N ARG A 476 6.26 38.27 -4.95
CA ARG A 476 6.25 38.83 -6.31
C ARG A 476 5.12 38.25 -7.14
N MET A 477 4.88 38.83 -8.32
CA MET A 477 3.96 38.25 -9.28
C MET A 477 4.36 36.81 -9.69
N ALA A 478 3.37 35.96 -9.91
CA ALA A 478 3.56 34.61 -10.41
C ALA A 478 4.21 34.63 -11.81
N LEU A 479 5.22 33.80 -12.03
CA LEU A 479 5.96 33.70 -13.28
C LEU A 479 5.56 32.41 -14.03
N SER A 480 5.47 32.48 -15.36
CA SER A 480 5.04 31.35 -16.17
C SER A 480 6.13 30.28 -16.26
N ALA A 481 5.95 29.15 -15.58
CA ALA A 481 6.85 27.99 -15.63
C ALA A 481 6.05 26.69 -15.68
N ILE A 482 6.49 25.73 -16.49
CA ILE A 482 5.83 24.44 -16.69
C ILE A 482 6.85 23.31 -16.52
N CYS A 483 6.56 22.39 -15.62
CA CYS A 483 7.30 21.15 -15.48
C CYS A 483 6.65 20.06 -16.36
N LEU A 484 7.35 19.56 -17.38
CA LEU A 484 6.76 18.71 -18.41
C LEU A 484 6.44 17.28 -17.96
N HIS A 485 6.86 16.85 -16.77
CA HIS A 485 6.49 15.55 -16.21
C HIS A 485 5.42 15.63 -15.11
N ALA A 486 4.96 16.84 -14.77
CA ALA A 486 3.99 17.01 -13.69
C ALA A 486 2.58 16.53 -14.07
N ASP A 487 2.18 16.63 -15.34
CA ASP A 487 0.96 16.03 -15.85
C ASP A 487 1.21 14.55 -16.18
N THR A 488 0.91 13.71 -15.20
CA THR A 488 1.12 12.25 -15.32
C THR A 488 0.24 11.60 -16.37
N SER A 489 -0.96 12.15 -16.64
CA SER A 489 -1.86 11.65 -17.67
C SER A 489 -1.26 11.85 -19.05
N THR A 490 -0.84 13.07 -19.38
CA THR A 490 -0.14 13.38 -20.63
C THR A 490 1.15 12.57 -20.77
N LEU A 491 1.97 12.48 -19.71
CA LEU A 491 3.22 11.74 -19.74
C LEU A 491 3.01 10.26 -20.07
N THR A 492 2.05 9.63 -19.40
CA THR A 492 1.78 8.20 -19.57
C THR A 492 1.12 7.89 -20.91
N ALA A 493 0.22 8.75 -21.40
CA ALA A 493 -0.39 8.61 -22.72
C ALA A 493 0.67 8.70 -23.84
N ILE A 494 1.54 9.71 -23.80
CA ILE A 494 2.60 9.85 -24.79
C ILE A 494 3.58 8.66 -24.72
N ALA A 495 3.95 8.24 -23.51
CA ALA A 495 4.85 7.11 -23.34
C ALA A 495 4.26 5.80 -23.90
N ASN A 496 2.95 5.59 -23.75
CA ASN A 496 2.24 4.43 -24.28
C ASN A 496 2.15 4.46 -25.84
N ASP A 497 1.82 5.62 -26.41
CA ASP A 497 1.48 5.73 -27.82
C ASP A 497 2.71 5.99 -28.72
N PHE A 498 3.73 6.67 -28.20
CA PHE A 498 4.89 7.16 -28.96
C PHE A 498 6.24 6.75 -28.35
N GLY A 499 6.22 6.04 -27.22
CA GLY A 499 7.41 5.68 -26.46
C GLY A 499 7.89 6.77 -25.51
N ILE A 500 8.60 6.34 -24.46
CA ILE A 500 9.09 7.23 -23.38
C ILE A 500 10.08 8.30 -23.89
N GLU A 501 10.77 8.03 -24.99
CA GLU A 501 11.71 8.99 -25.59
C GLU A 501 11.02 10.23 -26.15
N ALA A 502 9.78 10.09 -26.63
CA ALA A 502 8.97 11.18 -27.14
C ALA A 502 8.27 12.00 -26.06
N ALA A 503 8.29 11.52 -24.81
CA ALA A 503 7.45 12.02 -23.73
C ALA A 503 7.59 13.54 -23.49
N PHE A 504 8.79 14.07 -23.52
CA PHE A 504 9.04 15.49 -23.32
C PHE A 504 9.03 16.28 -24.62
N ALA A 505 9.57 15.74 -25.70
CA ALA A 505 9.61 16.40 -26.99
C ALA A 505 8.21 16.81 -27.49
N ARG A 506 7.22 15.91 -27.40
CA ARG A 506 5.83 16.25 -27.78
C ARG A 506 5.22 17.37 -26.93
N GLN A 507 5.55 17.43 -25.66
CA GLN A 507 5.08 18.50 -24.77
C GLN A 507 5.81 19.82 -25.07
N VAL A 508 7.10 19.79 -25.44
CA VAL A 508 7.81 20.97 -25.95
C VAL A 508 7.12 21.51 -27.20
N TRP A 509 6.76 20.67 -28.16
CA TRP A 509 5.97 21.06 -29.34
C TRP A 509 4.63 21.72 -28.97
N ALA A 510 3.94 21.19 -27.98
CA ALA A 510 2.63 21.68 -27.56
C ALA A 510 2.72 23.05 -26.86
N HIS A 511 3.70 23.22 -25.97
CA HIS A 511 3.77 24.33 -25.03
C HIS A 511 4.84 25.38 -25.36
N GLY A 512 5.93 24.99 -26.02
CA GLY A 512 7.06 25.85 -26.34
C GLY A 512 6.74 26.88 -27.42
N ARG A 513 7.28 28.06 -27.28
CA ARG A 513 7.16 29.19 -28.22
C ARG A 513 8.53 29.81 -28.45
N ALA A 514 8.71 30.46 -29.60
CA ALA A 514 9.92 31.19 -29.88
C ALA A 514 10.20 32.24 -28.79
N GLY A 515 11.41 32.23 -28.26
CA GLY A 515 11.82 33.09 -27.15
C GLY A 515 11.59 32.55 -25.75
N ASP A 516 10.88 31.43 -25.58
CA ASP A 516 10.81 30.70 -24.29
C ASP A 516 12.17 30.05 -23.95
N VAL A 517 12.28 29.57 -22.71
CA VAL A 517 13.47 28.86 -22.22
C VAL A 517 13.13 27.43 -21.86
N LEU A 518 13.93 26.46 -22.30
CA LEU A 518 13.93 25.11 -21.78
C LEU A 518 15.11 24.91 -20.83
N VAL A 519 14.85 24.52 -19.57
CA VAL A 519 15.87 24.02 -18.65
C VAL A 519 15.85 22.48 -18.70
N ALA A 520 16.92 21.91 -19.23
CA ALA A 520 17.10 20.47 -19.41
C ALA A 520 18.08 19.94 -18.35
N ILE A 521 17.59 19.05 -17.45
CA ILE A 521 18.35 18.57 -16.30
C ILE A 521 18.67 17.08 -16.48
N SER A 522 19.98 16.75 -16.50
CA SER A 522 20.42 15.35 -16.61
C SER A 522 21.83 15.16 -16.04
N THR A 523 21.97 14.47 -14.94
CA THR A 523 23.27 14.19 -14.30
C THR A 523 24.25 13.43 -15.20
N SER A 524 23.76 12.61 -16.13
CA SER A 524 24.58 11.87 -17.09
C SER A 524 24.75 12.60 -18.44
N GLY A 525 23.90 13.59 -18.71
CA GLY A 525 23.79 14.24 -20.01
C GLY A 525 23.40 13.32 -21.18
N ARG A 526 22.92 12.08 -20.91
CA ARG A 526 22.69 11.04 -21.94
C ARG A 526 21.24 10.57 -22.02
N SER A 527 20.32 11.16 -21.25
CA SER A 527 18.90 10.74 -21.20
C SER A 527 18.21 11.02 -22.53
N ALA A 528 17.80 9.99 -23.27
CA ALA A 528 17.28 10.10 -24.64
C ALA A 528 16.07 11.05 -24.76
N ASN A 529 15.11 10.98 -23.80
CA ASN A 529 13.94 11.85 -23.78
C ASN A 529 14.30 13.33 -23.48
N VAL A 530 15.33 13.60 -22.65
CA VAL A 530 15.82 14.96 -22.38
C VAL A 530 16.54 15.52 -23.62
N LEU A 531 17.36 14.71 -24.29
CA LEU A 531 18.02 15.08 -25.54
C LEU A 531 16.99 15.37 -26.65
N ALA A 532 15.93 14.57 -26.75
CA ALA A 532 14.84 14.81 -27.70
C ALA A 532 14.13 16.14 -27.42
N ALA A 533 13.85 16.44 -26.14
CA ALA A 533 13.26 17.71 -25.73
C ALA A 533 14.14 18.91 -26.11
N ALA A 534 15.46 18.83 -25.88
CA ALA A 534 16.41 19.89 -26.22
C ALA A 534 16.45 20.19 -27.73
N ARG A 535 16.47 19.14 -28.59
CA ARG A 535 16.39 19.32 -30.06
C ARG A 535 15.09 19.99 -30.47
N THR A 536 13.98 19.50 -29.93
CA THR A 536 12.64 20.05 -30.26
C THR A 536 12.50 21.51 -29.78
N ALA A 537 13.12 21.87 -28.64
CA ALA A 537 13.12 23.25 -28.18
C ALA A 537 13.82 24.19 -29.17
N HIS A 538 14.96 23.80 -29.76
CA HIS A 538 15.60 24.57 -30.83
C HIS A 538 14.71 24.69 -32.08
N GLU A 539 14.04 23.59 -32.46
CA GLU A 539 13.09 23.62 -33.59
C GLU A 539 11.92 24.59 -33.33
N CYS A 540 11.52 24.79 -32.06
CA CYS A 540 10.51 25.76 -31.63
C CYS A 540 11.06 27.19 -31.46
N GLY A 541 12.35 27.42 -31.67
CA GLY A 541 12.99 28.74 -31.46
C GLY A 541 13.19 29.13 -30.00
N MET A 542 13.26 28.14 -29.12
CA MET A 542 13.52 28.34 -27.70
C MET A 542 15.03 28.39 -27.42
N THR A 543 15.39 29.00 -26.29
CA THR A 543 16.75 28.89 -25.73
C THR A 543 16.82 27.66 -24.83
N VAL A 544 17.89 26.87 -24.96
CA VAL A 544 18.10 25.65 -24.15
C VAL A 544 19.25 25.82 -23.17
N TRP A 545 18.97 25.72 -21.89
CA TRP A 545 19.96 25.72 -20.81
C TRP A 545 20.07 24.32 -20.21
N GLY A 546 21.29 23.84 -20.03
CA GLY A 546 21.57 22.50 -19.51
C GLY A 546 22.11 22.52 -18.09
N LEU A 547 21.50 21.78 -17.16
CA LEU A 547 22.11 21.40 -15.88
C LEU A 547 22.62 19.96 -16.04
N THR A 548 23.97 19.78 -16.10
CA THR A 548 24.55 18.46 -16.39
C THR A 548 25.61 18.05 -15.37
N GLY A 549 25.98 16.77 -15.39
CA GLY A 549 27.22 16.30 -14.79
C GLY A 549 28.43 16.65 -15.68
N PRO A 550 29.58 15.99 -15.46
CA PRO A 550 30.83 16.35 -16.12
C PRO A 550 30.69 16.43 -17.64
N ALA A 551 31.17 17.55 -18.23
CA ALA A 551 31.32 17.71 -19.67
C ALA A 551 32.68 17.11 -20.11
N PRO A 552 32.80 16.65 -21.40
CA PRO A 552 31.78 16.70 -22.46
C PRO A 552 30.72 15.61 -22.32
N ASN A 553 29.47 15.96 -22.64
CA ASN A 553 28.37 15.01 -22.72
C ASN A 553 27.32 15.46 -23.76
N PRO A 554 26.49 14.55 -24.31
CA PRO A 554 25.56 14.87 -25.41
C PRO A 554 24.57 16.00 -25.13
N LEU A 555 24.15 16.21 -23.86
CA LEU A 555 23.25 17.31 -23.53
C LEU A 555 24.00 18.65 -23.52
N ALA A 556 25.22 18.66 -22.98
CA ALA A 556 26.07 19.86 -23.01
C ALA A 556 26.34 20.33 -24.45
N ASP A 557 26.53 19.40 -25.38
CA ASP A 557 26.77 19.72 -26.81
C ASP A 557 25.51 20.26 -27.51
N LEU A 558 24.34 19.98 -26.98
CA LEU A 558 23.05 20.43 -27.55
C LEU A 558 22.54 21.75 -26.93
N CYS A 559 23.00 22.14 -25.77
CA CYS A 559 22.51 23.33 -25.09
C CYS A 559 23.20 24.60 -25.58
N ASP A 560 22.48 25.73 -25.58
CA ASP A 560 23.08 27.04 -25.85
C ASP A 560 24.05 27.42 -24.73
N GLU A 561 23.74 27.04 -23.51
CA GLU A 561 24.59 27.26 -22.33
C GLU A 561 24.42 26.10 -21.33
N VAL A 562 25.48 25.84 -20.58
CA VAL A 562 25.52 24.72 -19.64
C VAL A 562 26.13 25.13 -18.31
N VAL A 563 25.50 24.70 -17.23
CA VAL A 563 26.06 24.56 -15.89
C VAL A 563 26.49 23.09 -15.73
N SER A 564 27.81 22.85 -15.64
CA SER A 564 28.38 21.50 -15.69
C SER A 564 29.06 21.15 -14.38
N ILE A 565 28.48 20.28 -13.58
CA ILE A 565 29.00 19.89 -12.27
C ILE A 565 30.01 18.74 -12.41
N GLY A 566 31.29 19.06 -12.16
CA GLY A 566 32.45 18.15 -12.24
C GLY A 566 32.54 17.16 -11.08
N ALA A 567 31.49 16.37 -10.78
CA ALA A 567 31.50 15.39 -9.70
C ALA A 567 31.27 13.97 -10.20
N GLU A 568 31.89 12.98 -9.54
CA GLU A 568 31.75 11.55 -9.92
C GLU A 568 30.41 10.94 -9.49
N ARG A 569 29.81 11.46 -8.40
CA ARG A 569 28.59 10.86 -7.84
C ARG A 569 27.36 11.62 -8.29
N THR A 570 26.37 10.86 -8.78
CA THR A 570 25.07 11.39 -9.17
C THR A 570 24.40 12.20 -8.06
N SER A 571 24.50 11.76 -6.79
CA SER A 571 23.94 12.48 -5.64
C SER A 571 24.59 13.86 -5.45
N THR A 572 25.92 13.96 -5.60
CA THR A 572 26.64 15.22 -5.49
C THR A 572 26.29 16.17 -6.63
N ILE A 573 26.15 15.64 -7.85
CA ILE A 573 25.70 16.43 -9.02
C ILE A 573 24.30 17.00 -8.77
N GLN A 574 23.37 16.17 -8.32
CA GLN A 574 21.99 16.60 -8.01
C GLN A 574 21.95 17.66 -6.92
N GLU A 575 22.68 17.48 -5.82
CA GLU A 575 22.75 18.47 -4.75
C GLU A 575 23.25 19.82 -5.25
N LEU A 576 24.23 19.84 -6.15
CA LEU A 576 24.74 21.09 -6.74
C LEU A 576 23.85 21.65 -7.86
N HIS A 577 23.10 20.82 -8.58
CA HIS A 577 22.02 21.31 -9.45
C HIS A 577 20.95 22.05 -8.64
N LEU A 578 20.60 21.55 -7.44
CA LEU A 578 19.67 22.24 -6.56
C LEU A 578 20.23 23.59 -6.06
N VAL A 579 21.54 23.64 -5.73
CA VAL A 579 22.21 24.91 -5.39
C VAL A 579 22.15 25.89 -6.56
N ALA A 580 22.45 25.44 -7.79
CA ALA A 580 22.38 26.27 -8.98
C ALA A 580 20.95 26.78 -9.25
N ILE A 581 19.93 25.95 -9.02
CA ILE A 581 18.50 26.33 -9.12
C ILE A 581 18.18 27.43 -8.11
N HIS A 582 18.62 27.32 -6.86
CA HIS A 582 18.38 28.35 -5.84
C HIS A 582 19.11 29.67 -6.18
N VAL A 583 20.37 29.60 -6.66
CA VAL A 583 21.10 30.79 -7.16
C VAL A 583 20.35 31.46 -8.31
N LEU A 584 19.85 30.67 -9.26
CA LEU A 584 19.03 31.18 -10.37
C LEU A 584 17.76 31.86 -9.85
N CYS A 585 17.02 31.23 -8.92
CA CYS A 585 15.77 31.77 -8.37
C CYS A 585 16.01 33.05 -7.57
N ALA A 586 17.08 33.12 -6.75
CA ALA A 586 17.48 34.33 -6.05
C ALA A 586 17.77 35.50 -7.02
N ALA A 587 18.48 35.21 -8.11
CA ALA A 587 18.77 36.20 -9.14
C ALA A 587 17.50 36.64 -9.92
N VAL A 588 16.52 35.74 -10.09
CA VAL A 588 15.20 36.11 -10.63
C VAL A 588 14.49 37.08 -9.69
N ASP A 589 14.40 36.76 -8.39
CA ASP A 589 13.73 37.63 -7.41
C ASP A 589 14.38 39.02 -7.37
N ALA A 590 15.72 39.10 -7.27
CA ALA A 590 16.45 40.36 -7.29
C ALA A 590 16.22 41.18 -8.57
N ALA A 591 16.22 40.52 -9.73
CA ALA A 591 15.98 41.19 -11.00
C ALA A 591 14.54 41.66 -11.16
N MET A 592 13.54 40.93 -10.63
CA MET A 592 12.13 41.32 -10.65
C MET A 592 11.89 42.54 -9.77
N ASP A 593 12.54 42.64 -8.60
CA ASP A 593 12.50 43.82 -7.74
C ASP A 593 13.04 45.05 -8.47
N ASP A 594 14.20 44.94 -9.14
CA ASP A 594 14.78 46.04 -9.93
C ASP A 594 13.88 46.44 -11.10
N LEU A 595 13.21 45.48 -11.74
CA LEU A 595 12.32 45.78 -12.87
C LEU A 595 11.00 46.40 -12.42
N SER A 596 10.57 46.22 -11.18
CA SER A 596 9.35 46.80 -10.60
C SER A 596 9.53 48.24 -10.07
N ARG A 597 10.80 48.69 -9.83
CA ARG A 597 11.09 50.06 -9.38
C ARG A 597 10.86 51.10 -10.48
N PRO A 598 10.32 52.29 -10.16
CA PRO A 598 10.13 53.35 -11.12
C PRO A 598 11.45 53.77 -11.81
N ARG A 599 11.38 54.09 -13.11
CA ARG A 599 12.57 54.50 -13.91
C ARG A 599 13.37 55.68 -13.32
N SER A 600 12.76 56.54 -12.47
CA SER A 600 13.40 57.67 -11.77
C SER A 600 14.41 57.22 -10.69
N GLU A 601 14.23 56.09 -10.05
CA GLU A 601 15.07 55.61 -8.96
C GLU A 601 16.29 54.78 -9.45
N ARG A 602 16.21 54.22 -10.67
CA ARG A 602 17.28 53.40 -11.28
C ARG A 602 18.53 54.20 -11.71
N ARG A 603 18.49 55.53 -11.74
CA ARG A 603 19.60 56.38 -12.21
C ARG A 603 20.58 56.83 -11.12
N THR A 604 20.30 56.60 -9.85
CA THR A 604 21.06 57.16 -8.73
C THR A 604 22.22 56.26 -8.23
N GLU A 605 22.24 54.96 -8.59
CA GLU A 605 23.25 54.01 -8.09
C GLU A 605 24.46 53.75 -9.03
N VAL A 606 24.50 54.40 -10.20
CA VAL A 606 25.65 54.26 -11.15
C VAL A 606 26.76 55.28 -10.87
N HIS A 607 26.62 56.17 -9.88
CA HIS A 607 27.61 57.21 -9.53
C HIS A 607 27.85 57.30 -8.01
N ALA A 608 27.87 56.19 -7.27
CA ALA A 608 28.38 56.16 -5.90
C ALA A 608 29.54 55.15 -5.76
#